data_18985d225504b2c13c43514cef538e31
#
_entry.id   18985d225504b2c13c43514cef538e31
#
_cell.length_a   1.000
_cell.length_b   1.000
_cell.length_c   1.000
_cell.angle_alpha   90.00
_cell.angle_beta   90.00
_cell.angle_gamma   90.00
#
_symmetry.space_group_name_H-M   'P 1'
#
loop_
_entity.id
_entity.type
_entity.pdbx_description
1 polymer ?
#
loop_
_entity_poly.entity_id
_entity_poly.type
_entity_poly.pdbx_seq_one_letter_code
_entity_poly.pdbx_strand_id
1 'polypeptide(L)'
;MDDSGSAYSSLLRFKDLPIDEIKLDQTFVRSLEANPNGLHFINALLDLSRSMGVDFVAEGCETPDILDALKVLRVPMVQGYAVAQAMPITTLRNWLQHFPTEGTKTPSSLLGIYASHLSTFSTIRNVAQKNLRWLGELSIVAEEPFLALNTAIAAQGWAGTAIDIAHRAYHRVISATLTALKEEGDVDWTATEDAADFFEQTILSAIREINHERPVT
;
A
#
# COMPACT_ATOMS: atom_id res chain seq x y z
N MET A 1 6.40 -13.98 -34.25
CA MET A 1 6.63 -15.10 -33.32
C MET A 1 6.39 -14.55 -31.93
N ASP A 2 5.39 -15.08 -31.29
CA ASP A 2 4.73 -14.50 -30.13
C ASP A 2 5.41 -14.99 -28.84
N ASP A 3 6.16 -14.12 -28.15
CA ASP A 3 6.84 -14.40 -26.87
C ASP A 3 5.93 -14.21 -25.64
N SER A 4 4.64 -13.98 -25.87
CA SER A 4 3.65 -13.79 -24.80
C SER A 4 3.39 -15.04 -23.95
N GLY A 5 3.80 -16.21 -24.40
CA GLY A 5 3.67 -17.48 -23.66
C GLY A 5 4.70 -17.69 -22.54
N SER A 6 5.85 -17.04 -22.58
CA SER A 6 6.97 -17.32 -21.65
C SER A 6 6.74 -16.75 -20.25
N ALA A 7 6.16 -15.56 -20.12
CA ALA A 7 5.89 -14.93 -18.82
C ALA A 7 4.74 -15.66 -18.09
N TYR A 8 3.71 -16.08 -18.83
CA TYR A 8 2.59 -16.84 -18.25
C TYR A 8 3.01 -18.23 -17.78
N SER A 9 3.92 -18.89 -18.54
CA SER A 9 4.47 -20.20 -18.16
C SER A 9 5.38 -20.09 -16.92
N SER A 10 6.03 -18.95 -16.71
CA SER A 10 6.89 -18.70 -15.52
C SER A 10 6.06 -18.53 -14.24
N LEU A 11 4.93 -17.82 -14.30
CA LEU A 11 4.01 -17.65 -13.17
C LEU A 11 3.30 -18.97 -12.80
N LEU A 12 2.93 -19.79 -13.81
CA LEU A 12 2.35 -21.10 -13.55
C LEU A 12 3.36 -22.04 -12.87
N ARG A 13 4.62 -22.00 -13.29
CA ARG A 13 5.70 -22.79 -12.66
C ARG A 13 5.99 -22.32 -11.23
N PHE A 14 5.82 -21.02 -10.95
CA PHE A 14 6.02 -20.47 -9.61
C PHE A 14 5.06 -21.09 -8.59
N LYS A 15 3.82 -21.38 -9.00
CA LYS A 15 2.81 -22.02 -8.16
C LYS A 15 3.18 -23.45 -7.75
N ASP A 16 3.95 -24.15 -8.58
CA ASP A 16 4.33 -25.56 -8.35
C ASP A 16 5.70 -25.69 -7.66
N LEU A 17 6.37 -24.56 -7.35
CA LEU A 17 7.63 -24.59 -6.61
C LEU A 17 7.37 -24.88 -5.13
N PRO A 18 8.15 -25.80 -4.52
CA PRO A 18 8.09 -26.05 -3.09
C PRO A 18 8.85 -24.92 -2.36
N ILE A 19 8.23 -23.74 -2.27
CA ILE A 19 8.76 -22.58 -1.58
C ILE A 19 7.93 -22.32 -0.32
N ASP A 20 8.59 -21.95 0.77
CA ASP A 20 7.98 -21.63 2.03
C ASP A 20 7.92 -20.09 2.25
N GLU A 21 8.81 -19.35 1.57
CA GLU A 21 8.98 -17.92 1.81
C GLU A 21 9.36 -17.18 0.53
N ILE A 22 8.79 -15.96 0.36
CA ILE A 22 9.18 -14.96 -0.63
C ILE A 22 9.93 -13.84 0.08
N LYS A 23 11.20 -13.63 -0.28
CA LYS A 23 12.02 -12.53 0.23
C LYS A 23 12.16 -11.43 -0.81
N LEU A 24 11.78 -10.23 -0.43
CA LEU A 24 11.99 -9.05 -1.26
C LEU A 24 13.35 -8.45 -0.96
N ASP A 25 14.18 -8.35 -2.00
CA ASP A 25 15.56 -7.88 -1.89
C ASP A 25 15.67 -6.44 -1.36
N GLN A 26 16.67 -6.20 -0.52
CA GLN A 26 16.92 -4.91 0.12
C GLN A 26 17.09 -3.76 -0.88
N THR A 27 17.70 -4.01 -2.05
CA THR A 27 17.91 -2.98 -3.07
C THR A 27 16.57 -2.47 -3.60
N PHE A 28 15.61 -3.38 -3.78
CA PHE A 28 14.26 -3.01 -4.18
C PHE A 28 13.54 -2.20 -3.09
N VAL A 29 13.57 -2.68 -1.84
CA VAL A 29 12.90 -2.00 -0.71
C VAL A 29 13.46 -0.60 -0.49
N ARG A 30 14.78 -0.44 -0.51
CA ARG A 30 15.45 0.87 -0.40
C ARG A 30 15.08 1.82 -1.54
N SER A 31 14.81 1.31 -2.72
CA SER A 31 14.44 2.12 -3.88
C SER A 31 13.06 2.76 -3.78
N LEU A 32 12.20 2.37 -2.83
CA LEU A 32 10.82 2.83 -2.72
C LEU A 32 10.68 4.35 -2.48
N GLU A 33 11.64 4.98 -1.81
CA GLU A 33 11.62 6.45 -1.65
C GLU A 33 11.87 7.16 -2.97
N ALA A 34 12.78 6.66 -3.79
CA ALA A 34 13.07 7.22 -5.11
C ALA A 34 12.06 6.76 -6.17
N ASN A 35 11.53 5.56 -6.02
CA ASN A 35 10.56 4.95 -6.94
C ASN A 35 9.36 4.36 -6.18
N PRO A 36 8.43 5.19 -5.71
CA PRO A 36 7.27 4.75 -4.93
C PRO A 36 6.34 3.78 -5.68
N ASN A 37 6.36 3.80 -7.02
CA ASN A 37 5.60 2.86 -7.85
C ASN A 37 5.92 1.39 -7.55
N GLY A 38 7.06 1.12 -6.93
CA GLY A 38 7.40 -0.20 -6.40
C GLY A 38 6.38 -0.76 -5.41
N LEU A 39 5.57 0.10 -4.77
CA LEU A 39 4.50 -0.34 -3.86
C LEU A 39 3.39 -1.13 -4.57
N HIS A 40 3.10 -0.85 -5.84
CA HIS A 40 2.19 -1.67 -6.64
C HIS A 40 2.69 -3.11 -6.75
N PHE A 41 4.00 -3.27 -7.00
CA PHE A 41 4.62 -4.58 -7.12
C PHE A 41 4.59 -5.34 -5.78
N ILE A 42 4.87 -4.65 -4.66
CA ILE A 42 4.75 -5.24 -3.32
C ILE A 42 3.33 -5.70 -3.06
N ASN A 43 2.33 -4.87 -3.36
CA ASN A 43 0.93 -5.22 -3.16
C ASN A 43 0.53 -6.47 -3.97
N ALA A 44 0.95 -6.56 -5.22
CA ALA A 44 0.71 -7.73 -6.07
C ALA A 44 1.40 -8.99 -5.53
N LEU A 45 2.65 -8.88 -5.06
CA LEU A 45 3.37 -10.00 -4.46
C LEU A 45 2.76 -10.46 -3.13
N LEU A 46 2.24 -9.53 -2.32
CA LEU A 46 1.52 -9.86 -1.09
C LEU A 46 0.26 -10.67 -1.38
N ASP A 47 -0.51 -10.29 -2.40
CA ASP A 47 -1.70 -11.02 -2.81
C ASP A 47 -1.32 -12.43 -3.34
N LEU A 48 -0.21 -12.53 -4.07
CA LEU A 48 0.32 -13.81 -4.53
C LEU A 48 0.75 -14.69 -3.36
N SER A 49 1.54 -14.17 -2.42
CA SER A 49 2.00 -14.93 -1.24
C SER A 49 0.84 -15.46 -0.42
N ARG A 50 -0.18 -14.63 -0.19
CA ARG A 50 -1.42 -15.04 0.50
C ARG A 50 -2.17 -16.14 -0.25
N SER A 51 -2.24 -16.04 -1.58
CA SER A 51 -2.93 -17.05 -2.41
C SER A 51 -2.21 -18.40 -2.43
N MET A 52 -0.89 -18.38 -2.24
CA MET A 52 -0.03 -19.57 -2.18
C MET A 52 0.14 -20.12 -0.76
N GLY A 53 -0.21 -19.35 0.26
CA GLY A 53 0.00 -19.72 1.65
C GLY A 53 1.48 -19.73 2.06
N VAL A 54 2.32 -18.89 1.42
CA VAL A 54 3.76 -18.76 1.69
C VAL A 54 4.03 -17.48 2.46
N ASP A 55 5.10 -17.48 3.27
CA ASP A 55 5.53 -16.32 4.02
C ASP A 55 6.09 -15.22 3.09
N PHE A 56 6.00 -13.96 3.55
CA PHE A 56 6.54 -12.82 2.81
C PHE A 56 7.39 -11.93 3.73
N VAL A 57 8.62 -11.67 3.31
CA VAL A 57 9.59 -10.86 4.05
C VAL A 57 10.06 -9.69 3.18
N ALA A 58 10.01 -8.47 3.70
CA ALA A 58 10.67 -7.31 3.10
C ALA A 58 11.98 -7.02 3.84
N GLU A 59 13.10 -7.11 3.12
CA GLU A 59 14.43 -6.88 3.68
C GLU A 59 14.92 -5.46 3.36
N GLY A 60 15.79 -4.89 4.22
CA GLY A 60 16.42 -3.58 3.97
C GLY A 60 15.49 -2.39 4.18
N CYS A 61 14.51 -2.51 5.07
CA CYS A 61 13.70 -1.38 5.51
C CYS A 61 14.57 -0.45 6.38
N GLU A 62 15.08 0.63 5.82
CA GLU A 62 16.06 1.51 6.48
C GLU A 62 15.47 2.82 7.00
N THR A 63 14.34 3.27 6.46
CA THR A 63 13.73 4.54 6.83
C THR A 63 12.34 4.36 7.46
N PRO A 64 11.94 5.31 8.34
CA PRO A 64 10.60 5.31 8.91
C PRO A 64 9.49 5.38 7.86
N ASP A 65 9.71 6.09 6.75
CA ASP A 65 8.74 6.27 5.67
C ASP A 65 8.47 4.95 4.94
N ILE A 66 9.53 4.17 4.65
CA ILE A 66 9.40 2.82 4.08
C ILE A 66 8.69 1.89 5.08
N LEU A 67 9.07 1.95 6.36
CA LEU A 67 8.45 1.12 7.40
C LEU A 67 6.96 1.42 7.54
N ASP A 68 6.58 2.70 7.49
CA ASP A 68 5.19 3.14 7.52
C ASP A 68 4.39 2.55 6.35
N ALA A 69 4.90 2.69 5.12
CA ALA A 69 4.25 2.13 3.93
C ALA A 69 4.10 0.60 3.99
N LEU A 70 5.14 -0.12 4.42
CA LEU A 70 5.10 -1.58 4.56
C LEU A 70 4.11 -2.04 5.63
N LYS A 71 4.00 -1.30 6.75
CA LYS A 71 2.99 -1.54 7.78
C LYS A 71 1.57 -1.32 7.27
N VAL A 72 1.36 -0.24 6.52
CA VAL A 72 0.06 0.08 5.90
C VAL A 72 -0.36 -1.02 4.93
N LEU A 73 0.55 -1.54 4.10
CA LEU A 73 0.31 -2.68 3.21
C LEU A 73 0.13 -4.01 3.98
N ARG A 74 0.38 -4.02 5.30
CA ARG A 74 0.32 -5.24 6.13
C ARG A 74 1.31 -6.30 5.66
N VAL A 75 2.53 -5.87 5.34
CA VAL A 75 3.65 -6.79 5.10
C VAL A 75 3.89 -7.59 6.39
N PRO A 76 3.80 -8.93 6.36
CA PRO A 76 3.81 -9.74 7.58
C PRO A 76 5.16 -9.72 8.30
N MET A 77 6.27 -9.68 7.56
CA MET A 77 7.61 -9.63 8.13
C MET A 77 8.44 -8.56 7.47
N VAL A 78 9.07 -7.70 8.28
CA VAL A 78 9.94 -6.60 7.84
C VAL A 78 11.26 -6.67 8.59
N GLN A 79 12.36 -6.59 7.85
CA GLN A 79 13.71 -6.56 8.40
C GLN A 79 14.47 -5.33 7.90
N GLY A 80 15.14 -4.62 8.81
CA GLY A 80 15.97 -3.47 8.48
C GLY A 80 16.21 -2.54 9.65
N TYR A 81 17.04 -1.53 9.45
CA TYR A 81 17.47 -0.60 10.50
C TYR A 81 16.33 0.29 11.03
N ALA A 82 15.29 0.52 10.23
CA ALA A 82 14.10 1.21 10.70
C ALA A 82 13.32 0.40 11.76
N VAL A 83 13.50 -0.92 11.80
CA VAL A 83 12.94 -1.79 12.84
C VAL A 83 13.89 -1.89 14.02
N ALA A 84 15.10 -2.41 13.79
CA ALA A 84 16.16 -2.48 14.79
C ALA A 84 17.50 -2.85 14.12
N GLN A 85 18.58 -2.37 14.68
CA GLN A 85 19.92 -2.86 14.35
C GLN A 85 20.22 -4.18 15.08
N ALA A 86 21.16 -4.96 14.55
CA ALA A 86 21.64 -6.15 15.23
C ALA A 86 22.14 -5.80 16.67
N MET A 87 21.70 -6.55 17.64
CA MET A 87 22.00 -6.27 19.04
C MET A 87 22.25 -7.55 19.85
N PRO A 88 23.02 -7.47 20.97
CA PRO A 88 23.18 -8.59 21.89
C PRO A 88 21.86 -9.08 22.47
N ILE A 89 21.79 -10.37 22.81
CA ILE A 89 20.58 -11.02 23.33
C ILE A 89 20.01 -10.34 24.58
N THR A 90 20.85 -9.80 25.43
CA THR A 90 20.45 -9.07 26.64
C THR A 90 19.70 -7.78 26.28
N THR A 91 20.20 -7.05 25.29
CA THR A 91 19.55 -5.83 24.76
C THR A 91 18.25 -6.18 24.04
N LEU A 92 18.24 -7.27 23.25
CA LEU A 92 17.05 -7.74 22.51
C LEU A 92 15.89 -8.05 23.47
N ARG A 93 16.15 -8.69 24.62
CA ARG A 93 15.09 -8.97 25.61
C ARG A 93 14.42 -7.70 26.12
N ASN A 94 15.21 -6.68 26.45
CA ASN A 94 14.68 -5.38 26.87
C ASN A 94 13.92 -4.69 25.74
N TRP A 95 14.45 -4.72 24.52
CA TRP A 95 13.83 -4.12 23.35
C TRP A 95 12.46 -4.76 23.07
N LEU A 96 12.35 -6.09 23.11
CA LEU A 96 11.10 -6.82 22.89
C LEU A 96 10.02 -6.48 23.93
N GLN A 97 10.40 -6.22 25.20
CA GLN A 97 9.45 -5.81 26.23
C GLN A 97 8.83 -4.43 25.99
N HIS A 98 9.52 -3.56 25.24
CA HIS A 98 9.09 -2.19 24.96
C HIS A 98 8.72 -1.98 23.48
N PHE A 99 8.80 -3.03 22.68
CA PHE A 99 8.45 -2.94 21.26
C PHE A 99 6.93 -2.71 21.11
N PRO A 100 6.53 -1.64 20.43
CA PRO A 100 5.11 -1.38 20.21
C PRO A 100 4.50 -2.48 19.35
N THR A 101 3.62 -3.27 19.94
CA THR A 101 2.93 -4.39 19.26
C THR A 101 1.74 -3.91 18.42
N GLU A 102 1.24 -2.72 18.68
CA GLU A 102 0.14 -2.15 17.92
C GLU A 102 0.68 -1.32 16.74
N GLY A 103 0.45 -1.82 15.54
CA GLY A 103 0.68 -1.02 14.32
C GLY A 103 -0.34 0.11 14.24
N THR A 104 0.11 1.34 13.99
CA THR A 104 -0.79 2.45 13.68
C THR A 104 -1.51 2.15 12.38
N LYS A 105 -2.84 2.15 12.41
CA LYS A 105 -3.68 1.99 11.21
C LYS A 105 -3.65 3.25 10.31
N THR A 106 -3.17 4.36 10.87
CA THR A 106 -3.14 5.66 10.20
C THR A 106 -1.72 5.90 9.67
N PRO A 107 -1.56 6.15 8.35
CA PRO A 107 -0.26 6.45 7.77
C PRO A 107 0.33 7.73 8.36
N SER A 108 1.65 7.75 8.52
CA SER A 108 2.40 8.87 9.11
C SER A 108 3.36 9.55 8.13
N SER A 109 3.42 9.08 6.88
CA SER A 109 4.28 9.59 5.81
C SER A 109 3.54 9.68 4.48
N LEU A 110 4.09 10.42 3.50
CA LEU A 110 3.54 10.44 2.14
C LEU A 110 3.57 9.05 1.50
N LEU A 111 4.64 8.30 1.72
CA LEU A 111 4.77 6.94 1.20
C LEU A 111 3.71 6.02 1.83
N GLY A 112 3.42 6.17 3.13
CA GLY A 112 2.34 5.48 3.82
C GLY A 112 0.95 5.88 3.32
N ILE A 113 0.73 7.17 3.04
CA ILE A 113 -0.51 7.67 2.42
C ILE A 113 -0.71 7.04 1.04
N TYR A 114 0.34 6.98 0.24
CA TYR A 114 0.29 6.32 -1.06
C TYR A 114 -0.01 4.82 -0.94
N ALA A 115 0.66 4.12 -0.04
CA ALA A 115 0.39 2.71 0.26
C ALA A 115 -1.06 2.46 0.69
N SER A 116 -1.62 3.36 1.52
CA SER A 116 -3.01 3.30 1.97
C SER A 116 -4.00 3.46 0.81
N HIS A 117 -3.74 4.42 -0.08
CA HIS A 117 -4.54 4.61 -1.28
C HIS A 117 -4.57 3.35 -2.15
N LEU A 118 -3.39 2.78 -2.47
CA LEU A 118 -3.27 1.57 -3.29
C LEU A 118 -4.01 0.38 -2.67
N SER A 119 -3.83 0.14 -1.39
CA SER A 119 -4.46 -0.98 -0.67
C SER A 119 -5.98 -0.82 -0.62
N THR A 120 -6.47 0.39 -0.36
CA THR A 120 -7.91 0.69 -0.27
C THR A 120 -8.58 0.54 -1.62
N PHE A 121 -8.01 1.14 -2.68
CA PHE A 121 -8.57 1.08 -4.03
C PHE A 121 -8.61 -0.35 -4.56
N SER A 122 -7.52 -1.11 -4.42
CA SER A 122 -7.44 -2.53 -4.78
C SER A 122 -8.50 -3.36 -4.05
N THR A 123 -8.67 -3.13 -2.74
CA THR A 123 -9.66 -3.84 -1.93
C THR A 123 -11.08 -3.56 -2.41
N ILE A 124 -11.44 -2.29 -2.59
CA ILE A 124 -12.78 -1.88 -3.04
C ILE A 124 -13.07 -2.50 -4.41
N ARG A 125 -12.14 -2.38 -5.36
CA ARG A 125 -12.30 -2.91 -6.72
C ARG A 125 -12.48 -4.42 -6.71
N ASN A 126 -11.66 -5.16 -5.96
CA ASN A 126 -11.73 -6.61 -5.86
C ASN A 126 -13.06 -7.10 -5.24
N VAL A 127 -13.54 -6.44 -4.21
CA VAL A 127 -14.81 -6.80 -3.56
C VAL A 127 -15.99 -6.46 -4.46
N ALA A 128 -15.98 -5.29 -5.10
CA ALA A 128 -17.03 -4.88 -6.03
C ALA A 128 -17.16 -5.84 -7.23
N GLN A 129 -16.05 -6.32 -7.77
CA GLN A 129 -16.05 -7.27 -8.89
C GLN A 129 -16.48 -8.70 -8.51
N LYS A 130 -16.23 -9.11 -7.27
CA LYS A 130 -16.42 -10.51 -6.86
C LYS A 130 -17.74 -10.77 -6.15
N ASN A 131 -18.39 -9.78 -5.53
CA ASN A 131 -19.49 -10.08 -4.61
C ASN A 131 -20.44 -8.89 -4.33
N LEU A 132 -21.44 -8.72 -5.16
CA LEU A 132 -22.48 -7.70 -5.00
C LEU A 132 -23.25 -7.77 -3.63
N ARG A 133 -23.23 -8.92 -2.96
CA ARG A 133 -23.91 -9.11 -1.66
C ARG A 133 -23.28 -8.28 -0.52
N TRP A 134 -21.99 -7.93 -0.62
CA TRP A 134 -21.24 -7.20 0.40
C TRP A 134 -21.21 -5.67 0.18
N LEU A 135 -21.93 -5.17 -0.81
CA LEU A 135 -21.95 -3.74 -1.17
C LEU A 135 -22.45 -2.83 -0.04
N GLY A 136 -23.34 -3.35 0.82
CA GLY A 136 -23.80 -2.61 2.00
C GLY A 136 -22.69 -2.39 3.04
N GLU A 137 -21.77 -3.34 3.14
CA GLU A 137 -20.62 -3.27 4.05
C GLU A 137 -19.44 -2.52 3.43
N LEU A 138 -19.33 -2.50 2.09
CA LEU A 138 -18.27 -1.76 1.37
C LEU A 138 -18.28 -0.26 1.65
N SER A 139 -19.45 0.35 1.85
CA SER A 139 -19.53 1.77 2.23
C SER A 139 -18.82 2.01 3.56
N ILE A 140 -19.04 1.13 4.55
CA ILE A 140 -18.41 1.19 5.88
C ILE A 140 -16.89 0.89 5.75
N VAL A 141 -16.53 -0.11 4.97
CA VAL A 141 -15.12 -0.49 4.74
C VAL A 141 -14.35 0.61 4.00
N ALA A 142 -15.02 1.41 3.17
CA ALA A 142 -14.41 2.54 2.49
C ALA A 142 -14.29 3.79 3.39
N GLU A 143 -15.24 4.04 4.28
CA GLU A 143 -15.25 5.26 5.11
C GLU A 143 -14.10 5.29 6.12
N GLU A 144 -13.80 4.18 6.82
CA GLU A 144 -12.70 4.14 7.80
C GLU A 144 -11.32 4.49 7.21
N PRO A 145 -10.87 3.87 6.10
CA PRO A 145 -9.62 4.24 5.46
C PRO A 145 -9.57 5.69 4.97
N PHE A 146 -10.68 6.21 4.45
CA PHE A 146 -10.75 7.61 4.03
C PHE A 146 -10.66 8.57 5.20
N LEU A 147 -11.30 8.27 6.32
CA LEU A 147 -11.19 9.07 7.53
C LEU A 147 -9.76 9.04 8.10
N ALA A 148 -9.15 7.87 8.12
CA ALA A 148 -7.76 7.71 8.54
C ALA A 148 -6.81 8.52 7.64
N LEU A 149 -7.05 8.52 6.33
CA LEU A 149 -6.24 9.26 5.37
C LEU A 149 -6.44 10.79 5.49
N ASN A 150 -7.66 11.25 5.69
CA ASN A 150 -7.94 12.66 6.01
C ASN A 150 -7.20 13.11 7.26
N THR A 151 -7.22 12.26 8.30
CA THR A 151 -6.51 12.54 9.56
C THR A 151 -5.00 12.60 9.35
N ALA A 152 -4.43 11.68 8.56
CA ALA A 152 -3.02 11.66 8.23
C ALA A 152 -2.60 12.91 7.45
N ILE A 153 -3.36 13.27 6.40
CA ILE A 153 -3.13 14.48 5.59
C ILE A 153 -3.14 15.73 6.46
N ALA A 154 -4.12 15.86 7.36
CA ALA A 154 -4.20 17.00 8.28
C ALA A 154 -3.06 17.02 9.29
N ALA A 155 -2.71 15.88 9.88
CA ALA A 155 -1.63 15.77 10.86
C ALA A 155 -0.24 16.15 10.29
N GLN A 156 -0.04 15.91 8.99
CA GLN A 156 1.19 16.29 8.29
C GLN A 156 1.20 17.75 7.79
N GLY A 157 0.15 18.52 8.07
CA GLY A 157 0.05 19.90 7.63
C GLY A 157 -0.32 20.08 6.14
N TRP A 158 -0.80 19.05 5.48
CA TRP A 158 -1.17 19.11 4.05
C TRP A 158 -2.64 19.46 3.82
N ALA A 159 -3.38 19.82 4.85
CA ALA A 159 -4.76 20.29 4.72
C ALA A 159 -4.83 21.51 3.77
N GLY A 160 -5.73 21.48 2.81
CA GLY A 160 -5.89 22.53 1.79
C GLY A 160 -4.86 22.50 0.66
N THR A 161 -3.88 21.61 0.70
CA THR A 161 -2.92 21.41 -0.41
C THR A 161 -3.51 20.61 -1.58
N ALA A 162 -2.75 20.48 -2.67
CA ALA A 162 -3.15 19.66 -3.82
C ALA A 162 -3.48 18.21 -3.43
N ILE A 163 -2.74 17.64 -2.46
CA ILE A 163 -2.97 16.28 -1.95
C ILE A 163 -4.35 16.17 -1.30
N ASP A 164 -4.70 17.10 -0.41
CA ASP A 164 -6.01 17.11 0.25
C ASP A 164 -7.16 17.31 -0.74
N ILE A 165 -7.00 18.22 -1.70
CA ILE A 165 -7.99 18.49 -2.74
C ILE A 165 -8.21 17.25 -3.61
N ALA A 166 -7.14 16.61 -4.08
CA ALA A 166 -7.19 15.41 -4.91
C ALA A 166 -7.81 14.22 -4.14
N HIS A 167 -7.43 14.05 -2.87
CA HIS A 167 -8.01 13.01 -2.01
C HIS A 167 -9.52 13.18 -1.82
N ARG A 168 -9.99 14.39 -1.53
CA ARG A 168 -11.44 14.67 -1.39
C ARG A 168 -12.20 14.50 -2.69
N ALA A 169 -11.57 14.83 -3.84
CA ALA A 169 -12.16 14.60 -5.14
C ALA A 169 -12.34 13.10 -5.41
N TYR A 170 -11.28 12.32 -5.20
CA TYR A 170 -11.32 10.85 -5.29
C TYR A 170 -12.37 10.24 -4.38
N HIS A 171 -12.43 10.66 -3.10
CA HIS A 171 -13.42 10.17 -2.14
C HIS A 171 -14.87 10.41 -2.61
N ARG A 172 -15.16 11.59 -3.15
CA ARG A 172 -16.51 11.90 -3.69
C ARG A 172 -16.89 10.99 -4.86
N VAL A 173 -15.96 10.79 -5.78
CA VAL A 173 -16.22 9.96 -6.97
C VAL A 173 -16.44 8.52 -6.58
N ILE A 174 -15.56 7.93 -5.76
CA ILE A 174 -15.72 6.53 -5.36
C ILE A 174 -16.98 6.29 -4.51
N SER A 175 -17.34 7.24 -3.65
CA SER A 175 -18.58 7.14 -2.87
C SER A 175 -19.84 7.17 -3.76
N ALA A 176 -19.84 8.02 -4.80
CA ALA A 176 -20.91 8.06 -5.79
C ALA A 176 -21.00 6.75 -6.59
N THR A 177 -19.84 6.23 -7.03
CA THR A 177 -19.76 4.95 -7.77
C THR A 177 -20.26 3.77 -6.93
N LEU A 178 -19.88 3.71 -5.64
CA LEU A 178 -20.35 2.65 -4.73
C LEU A 178 -21.86 2.75 -4.46
N THR A 179 -22.40 3.97 -4.40
CA THR A 179 -23.85 4.18 -4.26
C THR A 179 -24.59 3.70 -5.51
N ALA A 180 -24.15 4.11 -6.68
CA ALA A 180 -24.71 3.68 -7.96
C ALA A 180 -24.63 2.14 -8.14
N LEU A 181 -23.49 1.54 -7.80
CA LEU A 181 -23.30 0.09 -7.84
C LEU A 181 -24.30 -0.66 -6.96
N LYS A 182 -24.61 -0.09 -5.78
CA LYS A 182 -25.61 -0.65 -4.87
C LYS A 182 -27.04 -0.56 -5.40
N GLU A 183 -27.36 0.51 -6.13
CA GLU A 183 -28.71 0.77 -6.65
C GLU A 183 -28.95 0.07 -8.00
N GLU A 184 -27.96 0.08 -8.88
CA GLU A 184 -28.07 -0.36 -10.27
C GLU A 184 -27.45 -1.75 -10.52
N GLY A 185 -26.57 -2.23 -9.65
CA GLY A 185 -25.93 -3.54 -9.75
C GLY A 185 -24.76 -3.63 -10.70
N ASP A 186 -24.54 -2.60 -11.55
CA ASP A 186 -23.41 -2.45 -12.44
C ASP A 186 -23.10 -0.97 -12.65
N VAL A 187 -21.82 -0.61 -12.79
CA VAL A 187 -21.38 0.79 -12.96
C VAL A 187 -20.15 0.87 -13.84
N ASP A 188 -19.99 2.01 -14.51
CA ASP A 188 -18.76 2.39 -15.17
C ASP A 188 -17.74 2.91 -14.14
N TRP A 189 -16.61 2.25 -14.06
CA TRP A 189 -15.52 2.58 -13.14
C TRP A 189 -14.58 3.65 -13.66
N THR A 190 -14.70 4.07 -14.91
CA THR A 190 -13.76 5.00 -15.58
C THR A 190 -13.52 6.26 -14.77
N ALA A 191 -14.58 6.92 -14.33
CA ALA A 191 -14.45 8.15 -13.53
C ALA A 191 -13.73 7.92 -12.18
N THR A 192 -13.91 6.73 -11.57
CA THR A 192 -13.24 6.37 -10.32
C THR A 192 -11.77 6.05 -10.56
N GLU A 193 -11.44 5.36 -11.63
CA GLU A 193 -10.07 5.08 -12.05
C GLU A 193 -9.34 6.38 -12.37
N ASP A 194 -9.92 7.29 -13.14
CA ASP A 194 -9.35 8.61 -13.44
C ASP A 194 -9.08 9.44 -12.17
N ALA A 195 -10.01 9.42 -11.22
CA ALA A 195 -9.86 10.13 -9.95
C ALA A 195 -8.78 9.48 -9.05
N ALA A 196 -8.68 8.15 -9.05
CA ALA A 196 -7.64 7.42 -8.35
C ALA A 196 -6.25 7.73 -8.94
N ASP A 197 -6.11 7.68 -10.25
CA ASP A 197 -4.88 8.00 -10.97
C ASP A 197 -4.45 9.46 -10.73
N PHE A 198 -5.40 10.40 -10.75
CA PHE A 198 -5.10 11.80 -10.44
C PHE A 198 -4.58 11.98 -9.02
N PHE A 199 -5.19 11.32 -8.04
CA PHE A 199 -4.72 11.38 -6.66
C PHE A 199 -3.34 10.73 -6.52
N GLU A 200 -3.12 9.59 -7.15
CA GLU A 200 -1.83 8.91 -7.20
C GLU A 200 -0.73 9.81 -7.78
N GLN A 201 -0.95 10.41 -8.95
CA GLN A 201 0.01 11.31 -9.57
C GLN A 201 0.32 12.54 -8.70
N THR A 202 -0.67 13.04 -7.99
CA THR A 202 -0.49 14.17 -7.07
C THR A 202 0.43 13.79 -5.90
N ILE A 203 0.25 12.61 -5.30
CA ILE A 203 1.12 12.12 -4.22
C ILE A 203 2.53 11.86 -4.75
N LEU A 204 2.67 11.21 -5.89
CA LEU A 204 3.97 10.91 -6.50
C LEU A 204 4.74 12.18 -6.85
N SER A 205 4.06 13.24 -7.28
CA SER A 205 4.69 14.55 -7.52
C SER A 205 5.23 15.14 -6.22
N ALA A 206 4.43 15.13 -5.15
CA ALA A 206 4.85 15.64 -3.85
C ALA A 206 6.04 14.86 -3.26
N ILE A 207 6.04 13.52 -3.40
CA ILE A 207 7.19 12.71 -2.96
C ILE A 207 8.45 13.08 -3.73
N ARG A 208 8.37 13.30 -5.04
CA ARG A 208 9.52 13.71 -5.86
C ARG A 208 10.05 15.08 -5.46
N GLU A 209 9.18 16.06 -5.23
CA GLU A 209 9.56 17.40 -4.78
C GLU A 209 10.34 17.34 -3.46
N ILE A 210 9.84 16.62 -2.46
CA ILE A 210 10.51 16.46 -1.16
C ILE A 210 11.86 15.77 -1.32
N ASN A 211 11.96 14.76 -2.17
CA ASN A 211 13.22 14.05 -2.40
C ASN A 211 14.26 14.90 -3.14
N HIS A 212 13.82 15.82 -4.00
CA HIS A 212 14.71 16.78 -4.65
C HIS A 212 15.25 17.85 -3.70
N GLU A 213 14.50 18.20 -2.65
CA GLU A 213 14.90 19.17 -1.64
C GLU A 213 15.82 18.58 -0.55
N ARG A 214 15.87 17.25 -0.42
CA ARG A 214 16.79 16.58 0.51
C ARG A 214 18.21 16.61 -0.08
N PRO A 215 19.21 17.29 0.56
CA PRO A 215 20.58 17.25 0.09
C PRO A 215 21.08 15.82 0.09
N VAL A 216 21.80 15.45 -0.97
CA VAL A 216 22.50 14.16 -1.06
C VAL A 216 23.58 14.18 0.03
N THR A 217 23.37 13.48 1.13
CA THR A 217 24.34 13.26 2.21
C THR A 217 25.21 12.06 1.91
#